data_ede6868e742936d562442d13a6704454
#
_entry.id   ede6868e742936d562442d13a6704454
#
_cell.length_a   1.000
_cell.length_b   1.000
_cell.length_c   1.000
_cell.angle_alpha   90.00
_cell.angle_beta   90.00
_cell.angle_gamma   90.00
#
_symmetry.space_group_name_H-M   'P 1'
#
loop_
_entity.id
_entity.type
_entity.pdbx_description
1 polymer ?
#
loop_
_entity_poly.entity_id
_entity_poly.type
_entity_poly.pdbx_seq_one_letter_code
_entity_poly.pdbx_strand_id
1 'polypeptide(L)'
;MAFLELNKDKNLRRDETPFEEQLTTYWGDWGICSQVAPLKSVMLRRPGSEIDDFQWEEARFREGIDPDKFREDHQRLVDLYTKNGVKVYFMEEQREDRPNAVYCRDLMFMTPEGAII
;
A
#
# COMPACT_ATOMS: atom_id res chain seq x y z
N MET A 1 26.70 5.13 13.78
CA MET A 1 27.78 5.63 12.89
C MET A 1 27.50 5.43 11.40
N ALA A 2 26.73 4.46 10.96
CA ALA A 2 26.39 4.24 9.53
C ALA A 2 25.55 5.36 8.90
N PHE A 3 24.75 6.10 9.67
CA PHE A 3 23.90 7.18 9.16
C PHE A 3 24.66 8.42 8.67
N LEU A 4 25.87 8.64 9.16
CA LEU A 4 26.70 9.81 8.80
C LEU A 4 27.57 9.57 7.55
N GLU A 5 27.72 8.31 7.13
CA GLU A 5 28.51 7.98 5.92
C GLU A 5 27.66 7.99 4.62
N LEU A 6 26.35 7.77 4.73
CA LEU A 6 25.42 7.86 3.60
C LEU A 6 25.34 9.27 2.99
N ASN A 7 25.69 10.30 3.75
CA ASN A 7 25.73 11.68 3.27
C ASN A 7 26.98 12.04 2.45
N LYS A 8 27.91 11.09 2.22
CA LYS A 8 29.10 11.31 1.38
C LYS A 8 28.96 10.84 -0.05
N ASP A 9 27.83 10.21 -0.41
CA ASP A 9 27.58 9.83 -1.78
C ASP A 9 27.23 11.09 -2.58
N LYS A 10 28.20 11.52 -3.41
CA LYS A 10 28.06 12.71 -4.26
C LYS A 10 26.93 12.61 -5.30
N ASN A 11 26.32 11.44 -5.42
CA ASN A 11 25.19 11.17 -6.30
C ASN A 11 23.82 11.37 -5.60
N LEU A 12 23.77 11.44 -4.28
CA LEU A 12 22.60 11.87 -3.53
C LEU A 12 22.51 13.41 -3.58
N ARG A 13 21.97 13.92 -4.67
CA ARG A 13 21.58 15.32 -4.72
C ARG A 13 20.42 15.50 -3.74
N ARG A 14 20.65 16.33 -2.73
CA ARG A 14 19.56 16.80 -1.88
C ARG A 14 18.59 17.57 -2.77
N ASP A 15 17.39 17.07 -2.89
CA ASP A 15 16.31 17.81 -3.53
C ASP A 15 15.88 18.90 -2.53
N GLU A 16 16.04 20.15 -2.94
CA GLU A 16 15.68 21.33 -2.13
C GLU A 16 14.22 21.75 -2.35
N THR A 17 13.52 21.08 -3.27
CA THR A 17 12.11 21.34 -3.53
C THR A 17 11.31 21.00 -2.27
N PRO A 18 10.45 21.88 -1.76
CA PRO A 18 9.58 21.58 -0.64
C PRO A 18 8.76 20.32 -0.88
N PHE A 19 8.60 19.51 0.15
CA PHE A 19 7.89 18.23 0.07
C PHE A 19 6.46 18.41 -0.48
N GLU A 20 5.79 19.51 -0.11
CA GLU A 20 4.45 19.85 -0.57
C GLU A 20 4.37 20.01 -2.11
N GLU A 21 5.43 20.53 -2.72
CA GLU A 21 5.51 20.69 -4.17
C GLU A 21 5.80 19.36 -4.90
N GLN A 22 6.45 18.42 -4.20
CA GLN A 22 6.76 17.11 -4.73
C GLN A 22 5.60 16.12 -4.64
N LEU A 23 4.64 16.34 -3.74
CA LEU A 23 3.54 15.44 -3.47
C LEU A 23 2.77 15.04 -4.74
N THR A 24 2.45 16.00 -5.58
CA THR A 24 1.69 15.74 -6.82
C THR A 24 2.50 14.99 -7.87
N THR A 25 3.83 15.09 -7.83
CA THR A 25 4.74 14.44 -8.79
C THR A 25 5.03 13.00 -8.42
N TYR A 26 5.28 12.72 -7.15
CA TYR A 26 5.69 11.40 -6.68
C TYR A 26 4.55 10.57 -6.08
N TRP A 27 3.57 11.23 -5.48
CA TRP A 27 2.55 10.57 -4.66
C TRP A 27 1.12 10.83 -5.14
N GLY A 28 0.92 11.83 -5.98
CA GLY A 28 -0.42 12.28 -6.37
C GLY A 28 -1.08 13.13 -5.28
N ASP A 29 -2.36 13.41 -5.47
CA ASP A 29 -3.18 14.20 -4.54
C ASP A 29 -3.74 13.29 -3.42
N TRP A 30 -2.85 12.87 -2.52
CA TRP A 30 -3.13 11.93 -1.45
C TRP A 30 -2.80 12.55 -0.10
N GLY A 31 -3.69 12.38 0.84
CA GLY A 31 -3.44 12.80 2.19
C GLY A 31 -4.60 12.46 3.11
N ILE A 32 -4.34 12.42 4.41
CA ILE A 32 -5.34 12.17 5.43
C ILE A 32 -5.06 13.06 6.65
N CYS A 33 -6.09 13.74 7.13
CA CYS A 33 -6.01 14.54 8.35
C CYS A 33 -6.97 14.05 9.45
N SER A 34 -7.70 12.98 9.21
CA SER A 34 -8.68 12.42 10.14
C SER A 34 -8.82 10.91 9.97
N GLN A 35 -8.89 10.18 11.08
CA GLN A 35 -9.17 8.74 11.09
C GLN A 35 -10.66 8.40 11.06
N VAL A 36 -11.52 9.39 11.27
CA VAL A 36 -12.98 9.20 11.41
C VAL A 36 -13.79 9.95 10.37
N ALA A 37 -13.16 10.77 9.54
CA ALA A 37 -13.83 11.42 8.42
C ALA A 37 -14.26 10.40 7.35
N PRO A 38 -15.31 10.67 6.57
CA PRO A 38 -15.72 9.80 5.46
C PRO A 38 -14.56 9.54 4.50
N LEU A 39 -14.32 8.26 4.20
CA LEU A 39 -13.28 7.83 3.27
C LEU A 39 -13.60 8.32 1.86
N LYS A 40 -12.65 8.96 1.20
CA LYS A 40 -12.79 9.47 -0.17
C LYS A 40 -12.11 8.58 -1.20
N SER A 41 -10.97 8.03 -0.84
CA SER A 41 -10.20 7.13 -1.69
C SER A 41 -9.42 6.12 -0.86
N VAL A 42 -9.12 4.97 -1.47
CA VAL A 42 -8.35 3.89 -0.86
C VAL A 42 -7.43 3.28 -1.90
N MET A 43 -6.24 2.88 -1.47
CA MET A 43 -5.33 2.06 -2.25
C MET A 43 -5.42 0.61 -1.78
N LEU A 44 -5.62 -0.30 -2.70
CA LEU A 44 -5.68 -1.74 -2.47
C LEU A 44 -4.69 -2.46 -3.37
N ARG A 45 -4.34 -3.69 -3.01
CA ARG A 45 -3.64 -4.62 -3.87
C ARG A 45 -4.49 -5.86 -4.06
N ARG A 46 -4.70 -6.26 -5.32
CA ARG A 46 -5.44 -7.48 -5.61
C ARG A 46 -4.63 -8.71 -5.20
N PRO A 47 -5.26 -9.72 -4.58
CA PRO A 47 -4.62 -11.01 -4.38
C PRO A 47 -4.33 -11.64 -5.75
N GLY A 48 -3.06 -11.93 -6.02
CA GLY A 48 -2.57 -12.55 -7.25
C GLY A 48 -2.32 -14.06 -7.08
N SER A 49 -1.34 -14.58 -7.81
CA SER A 49 -0.94 -16.00 -7.74
C SER A 49 -0.17 -16.35 -6.46
N GLU A 50 0.31 -15.35 -5.73
CA GLU A 50 1.03 -15.56 -4.47
C GLU A 50 0.22 -16.24 -3.37
N ILE A 51 -1.11 -16.31 -3.52
CA ILE A 51 -2.00 -16.97 -2.55
C ILE A 51 -2.42 -18.37 -2.97
N ASP A 52 -2.03 -18.85 -4.16
CA ASP A 52 -2.50 -20.13 -4.69
C ASP A 52 -1.80 -21.35 -4.06
N ASP A 53 -0.50 -21.22 -3.82
CA ASP A 53 0.31 -22.32 -3.29
C ASP A 53 1.43 -21.78 -2.38
N PHE A 54 1.06 -21.22 -1.24
CA PHE A 54 2.03 -20.75 -0.25
C PHE A 54 1.97 -21.57 1.05
N GLN A 55 3.09 -21.60 1.76
CA GLN A 55 3.15 -22.24 3.06
C GLN A 55 2.49 -21.34 4.11
N TRP A 56 1.23 -21.60 4.39
CA TRP A 56 0.40 -20.72 5.23
C TRP A 56 0.93 -20.60 6.67
N GLU A 57 1.60 -21.62 7.21
CA GLU A 57 2.26 -21.58 8.51
C GLU A 57 3.44 -20.60 8.53
N GLU A 58 4.26 -20.60 7.48
CA GLU A 58 5.40 -19.68 7.35
C GLU A 58 4.92 -18.23 7.20
N ALA A 59 3.81 -18.03 6.52
CA ALA A 59 3.15 -16.73 6.39
C ALA A 59 2.35 -16.32 7.65
N ARG A 60 2.37 -17.14 8.72
CA ARG A 60 1.71 -16.90 10.01
C ARG A 60 0.18 -16.84 9.95
N PHE A 61 -0.42 -17.52 9.01
CA PHE A 61 -1.86 -17.75 9.02
C PHE A 61 -2.19 -18.90 10.01
N ARG A 62 -3.37 -18.87 10.59
CA ARG A 62 -3.82 -19.89 11.54
C ARG A 62 -4.19 -21.21 10.85
N GLU A 63 -4.64 -21.10 9.61
CA GLU A 63 -5.09 -22.22 8.78
C GLU A 63 -4.90 -21.85 7.31
N GLY A 64 -4.96 -22.85 6.43
CA GLY A 64 -4.94 -22.63 4.99
C GLY A 64 -6.14 -21.80 4.55
N ILE A 65 -5.93 -20.98 3.54
CA ILE A 65 -7.00 -20.17 2.93
C ILE A 65 -7.46 -20.81 1.63
N ASP A 66 -8.72 -20.58 1.27
CA ASP A 66 -9.25 -20.86 -0.05
C ASP A 66 -8.94 -19.65 -0.96
N PRO A 67 -8.06 -19.80 -1.97
CA PRO A 67 -7.64 -18.66 -2.80
C PRO A 67 -8.80 -18.02 -3.57
N ASP A 68 -9.75 -18.82 -4.06
CA ASP A 68 -10.87 -18.30 -4.84
C ASP A 68 -11.81 -17.51 -3.96
N LYS A 69 -12.13 -18.03 -2.79
CA LYS A 69 -12.94 -17.31 -1.80
C LYS A 69 -12.23 -16.02 -1.34
N PHE A 70 -10.93 -16.06 -1.15
CA PHE A 70 -10.17 -14.87 -0.76
C PHE A 70 -10.23 -13.77 -1.83
N ARG A 71 -10.12 -14.14 -3.12
CA ARG A 71 -10.30 -13.21 -4.24
C ARG A 71 -11.72 -12.66 -4.33
N GLU A 72 -12.71 -13.52 -4.12
CA GLU A 72 -14.13 -13.12 -4.11
C GLU A 72 -14.41 -12.11 -2.99
N ASP A 73 -13.95 -12.38 -1.77
CA ASP A 73 -14.12 -11.48 -0.63
C ASP A 73 -13.40 -10.14 -0.84
N HIS A 74 -12.19 -10.17 -1.44
CA HIS A 74 -11.50 -8.94 -1.84
C HIS A 74 -12.31 -8.15 -2.88
N GLN A 75 -12.89 -8.82 -3.89
CA GLN A 75 -13.73 -8.13 -4.88
C GLN A 75 -14.98 -7.54 -4.24
N ARG A 76 -15.61 -8.23 -3.29
CA ARG A 76 -16.74 -7.69 -2.52
C ARG A 76 -16.37 -6.42 -1.75
N LEU A 77 -15.15 -6.38 -1.20
CA LEU A 77 -14.62 -5.17 -0.53
C LEU A 77 -14.49 -4.01 -1.52
N VAL A 78 -13.94 -4.26 -2.71
CA VAL A 78 -13.84 -3.26 -3.79
C VAL A 78 -15.21 -2.74 -4.19
N ASP A 79 -16.19 -3.63 -4.39
CA ASP A 79 -17.54 -3.28 -4.76
C ASP A 79 -18.23 -2.45 -3.68
N LEU A 80 -17.99 -2.78 -2.40
CA LEU A 80 -18.51 -2.03 -1.27
C LEU A 80 -17.97 -0.59 -1.25
N TYR A 81 -16.66 -0.41 -1.43
CA TYR A 81 -16.07 0.93 -1.52
C TYR A 81 -16.65 1.71 -2.69
N THR A 82 -16.67 1.12 -3.87
CA THR A 82 -17.16 1.78 -5.09
C THR A 82 -18.64 2.17 -4.95
N LYS A 83 -19.46 1.28 -4.41
CA LYS A 83 -20.90 1.54 -4.18
C LYS A 83 -21.13 2.72 -3.21
N ASN A 84 -20.20 2.93 -2.28
CA ASN A 84 -20.26 4.05 -1.33
C ASN A 84 -19.51 5.31 -1.82
N GLY A 85 -19.17 5.39 -3.10
CA GLY A 85 -18.55 6.56 -3.70
C GLY A 85 -17.06 6.73 -3.34
N VAL A 86 -16.42 5.70 -2.80
CA VAL A 86 -14.98 5.71 -2.50
C VAL A 86 -14.21 5.36 -3.77
N LYS A 87 -13.27 6.20 -4.16
CA LYS A 87 -12.38 5.93 -5.29
C LYS A 87 -11.35 4.87 -4.90
N VAL A 88 -11.30 3.77 -5.65
CA VAL A 88 -10.37 2.68 -5.41
C VAL A 88 -9.20 2.77 -6.39
N TYR A 89 -7.99 2.76 -5.85
CA TYR A 89 -6.75 2.65 -6.59
C TYR A 89 -6.12 1.29 -6.35
N PHE A 90 -5.43 0.75 -7.34
CA PHE A 90 -4.76 -0.54 -7.21
C PHE A 90 -3.26 -0.40 -7.40
N MET A 91 -2.51 -1.08 -6.53
CA MET A 91 -1.11 -1.36 -6.78
C MET A 91 -1.01 -2.41 -7.89
N GLU A 92 -0.30 -2.10 -8.96
CA GLU A 92 -0.20 -2.96 -10.14
C GLU A 92 0.89 -4.02 -10.02
N GLU A 93 1.89 -3.81 -9.16
CA GLU A 93 2.98 -4.75 -8.99
C GLU A 93 2.49 -6.06 -8.37
N GLN A 94 2.73 -7.16 -9.05
CA GLN A 94 2.47 -8.52 -8.59
C GLN A 94 3.79 -9.18 -8.18
N ARG A 95 3.81 -9.79 -6.98
CA ARG A 95 4.95 -10.54 -6.46
C ARG A 95 4.48 -11.87 -5.92
N GLU A 96 4.91 -12.93 -6.59
CA GLU A 96 4.52 -14.31 -6.25
C GLU A 96 5.13 -14.81 -4.94
N ASP A 97 6.19 -14.16 -4.46
CA ASP A 97 6.92 -14.52 -3.24
C ASP A 97 6.36 -13.87 -1.96
N ARG A 98 5.24 -13.15 -2.04
CA ARG A 98 4.73 -12.36 -0.90
C ARG A 98 3.22 -12.54 -0.68
N PRO A 99 2.79 -13.61 -0.01
CA PRO A 99 1.37 -13.89 0.22
C PRO A 99 0.66 -12.80 1.05
N ASN A 100 1.40 -12.07 1.89
CA ASN A 100 0.88 -10.98 2.70
C ASN A 100 0.83 -9.62 1.99
N ALA A 101 1.19 -9.54 0.71
CA ALA A 101 1.26 -8.27 -0.01
C ALA A 101 -0.11 -7.58 -0.21
N VAL A 102 -1.21 -8.31 -0.05
CA VAL A 102 -2.56 -7.73 -0.03
C VAL A 102 -2.76 -6.72 1.11
N TYR A 103 -1.99 -6.84 2.21
CA TYR A 103 -2.06 -5.95 3.37
C TYR A 103 -1.21 -4.69 3.19
N CYS A 104 -1.58 -3.84 2.22
CA CYS A 104 -0.84 -2.62 1.88
C CYS A 104 -0.73 -1.60 3.01
N ARG A 105 -1.67 -1.62 3.98
CA ARG A 105 -1.73 -0.66 5.07
C ARG A 105 -0.46 -0.58 5.91
N ASP A 106 0.20 -1.70 6.13
CA ASP A 106 1.34 -1.78 7.05
C ASP A 106 2.64 -1.25 6.45
N LEU A 107 2.61 -0.85 5.18
CA LEU A 107 3.78 -0.36 4.43
C LEU A 107 3.92 1.16 4.49
N MET A 108 2.88 1.90 4.89
CA MET A 108 2.90 3.35 4.84
C MET A 108 1.97 3.98 5.88
N PHE A 109 2.31 5.19 6.27
CA PHE A 109 1.48 6.04 7.10
C PHE A 109 1.09 7.32 6.35
N MET A 110 -0.20 7.59 6.24
CA MET A 110 -0.70 8.77 5.52
C MET A 110 -0.79 9.98 6.44
N THR A 111 -0.34 11.12 5.94
CA THR A 111 -0.45 12.44 6.58
C THR A 111 -1.17 13.42 5.67
N PRO A 112 -1.53 14.64 6.13
CA PRO A 112 -2.05 15.68 5.25
C PRO A 112 -1.09 16.05 4.12
N GLU A 113 0.21 15.94 4.36
CA GLU A 113 1.27 16.27 3.42
C GLU A 113 1.65 15.09 2.49
N GLY A 114 1.15 13.89 2.76
CA GLY A 114 1.43 12.71 1.93
C GLY A 114 1.69 11.43 2.73
N ALA A 115 2.41 10.49 2.12
CA ALA A 115 2.73 9.19 2.69
C ALA A 115 4.14 9.15 3.26
N ILE A 116 4.28 8.57 4.45
CA ILE A 116 5.56 8.17 5.04
C ILE A 116 5.71 6.66 4.83
N ILE A 117 6.78 6.24 4.19
CA ILE A 117 7.11 4.84 3.85
C ILE A 117 8.27 4.37 4.71
#